data_d89d440be964c2497a1795ba5236c96a
#
_entry.id   d89d440be964c2497a1795ba5236c96a
#
_cell.length_a   1.000
_cell.length_b   1.000
_cell.length_c   1.000
_cell.angle_alpha   90.00
_cell.angle_beta   90.00
_cell.angle_gamma   90.00
#
_symmetry.space_group_name_H-M   'P 1'
#
loop_
_entity.id
_entity.type
_entity.pdbx_description
1 polymer ?
#
loop_
_entity_poly.entity_id
_entity_poly.type
_entity_poly.pdbx_seq_one_letter_code
_entity_poly.pdbx_strand_id
1 'polypeptide(L)'
;MELEKYKDKERIAYHFWFGALLIGAFLLISSLSFAEKAGKENKYPSFQKLVDEAKEGSILIPPAGTYAGPVVVDKPLTIDGKNGVTIDAGGKGTVILLDTDGATIQNLHLTHSGESANDIDSGIQVRGNYNVIKDNIIDDCLFGVDLQQSKNNIVKRNTISSLDRFELGQKGDSVRLWYSFNNKIIDNITFNVRDMVVWYSADNIFKGNTGRDSRYSLHFMYSRYNLVEGNKYYNNAVGIFLMYSDGIIVRNNYIAHASGPTGLGIGFKETSDLIIENNTILYCSSGLYIDVSPFQPDTTNTFTNNLIAYNGIGIRFLNDWHSNIFKRNQFSGNLSQIVVSGGKTANRNVWEGNYWSDYEGFDRNKDNEGDTPYELYAYADKLWRDVPGAQFFKGSPILETLDFLEQLAPFSKPDLLVRDKKPVMTKFIKTENRSVASFSSPDKSEDQQEGEKKEKTAYEKLLEAQSN
;
A
#
# COMPACT_ATOMS: atom_id res chain seq x y z
N MET A 1 -73.15 -33.08 14.47
CA MET A 1 -72.14 -32.72 15.49
C MET A 1 -71.13 -33.85 15.74
N GLU A 2 -71.34 -35.09 15.34
CA GLU A 2 -70.29 -36.15 15.48
C GLU A 2 -69.44 -36.35 14.23
N LEU A 3 -69.85 -35.94 13.07
CA LEU A 3 -69.11 -36.09 11.82
C LEU A 3 -68.03 -35.02 11.61
N GLU A 4 -68.07 -33.88 12.29
CA GLU A 4 -67.03 -32.86 12.26
C GLU A 4 -65.81 -33.19 13.16
N LYS A 5 -66.03 -33.90 14.26
CA LYS A 5 -64.95 -34.35 15.15
C LYS A 5 -64.03 -35.40 14.56
N TYR A 6 -64.51 -36.14 13.57
CA TYR A 6 -63.73 -37.20 12.90
C TYR A 6 -62.80 -36.59 11.83
N LYS A 7 -63.24 -35.56 11.12
CA LYS A 7 -62.44 -34.89 10.10
C LYS A 7 -61.25 -34.11 10.70
N ASP A 8 -61.41 -33.58 11.91
CA ASP A 8 -60.29 -32.84 12.58
C ASP A 8 -59.18 -33.78 13.11
N LYS A 9 -59.53 -35.01 13.53
CA LYS A 9 -58.55 -36.01 13.97
C LYS A 9 -57.68 -36.53 12.82
N GLU A 10 -58.19 -36.72 11.65
CA GLU A 10 -57.42 -37.13 10.47
C GLU A 10 -56.53 -35.98 9.94
N ARG A 11 -57.00 -34.76 9.99
CA ARG A 11 -56.22 -33.59 9.61
C ARG A 11 -55.03 -33.36 10.54
N ILE A 12 -55.19 -33.56 11.83
CA ILE A 12 -54.09 -33.42 12.81
C ILE A 12 -53.08 -34.56 12.65
N ALA A 13 -53.51 -35.79 12.37
CA ALA A 13 -52.62 -36.92 12.11
C ALA A 13 -51.76 -36.70 10.83
N TYR A 14 -52.41 -36.20 9.73
CA TYR A 14 -51.66 -35.90 8.49
C TYR A 14 -50.60 -34.83 8.68
N HIS A 15 -50.86 -33.78 9.44
CA HIS A 15 -49.87 -32.73 9.71
C HIS A 15 -48.74 -33.22 10.62
N PHE A 16 -49.00 -34.13 11.53
CA PHE A 16 -47.97 -34.71 12.41
C PHE A 16 -47.02 -35.64 11.63
N TRP A 17 -47.56 -36.46 10.70
CA TRP A 17 -46.77 -37.36 9.86
C TRP A 17 -45.97 -36.59 8.81
N PHE A 18 -46.49 -35.51 8.23
CA PHE A 18 -45.80 -34.70 7.25
C PHE A 18 -44.67 -33.86 7.90
N GLY A 19 -44.90 -33.39 9.13
CA GLY A 19 -43.89 -32.72 9.93
C GLY A 19 -42.70 -33.61 10.32
N ALA A 20 -43.02 -34.87 10.73
CA ALA A 20 -42.01 -35.87 11.09
C ALA A 20 -41.15 -36.32 9.87
N LEU A 21 -41.76 -36.40 8.68
CA LEU A 21 -41.08 -36.73 7.43
C LEU A 21 -40.16 -35.60 6.96
N LEU A 22 -40.58 -34.34 7.12
CA LEU A 22 -39.74 -33.16 6.81
C LEU A 22 -38.57 -33.01 7.79
N ILE A 23 -38.76 -33.26 9.08
CA ILE A 23 -37.70 -33.23 10.09
C ILE A 23 -36.69 -34.36 9.85
N GLY A 24 -37.20 -35.58 9.50
CA GLY A 24 -36.35 -36.71 9.14
C GLY A 24 -35.51 -36.47 7.87
N ALA A 25 -36.13 -35.86 6.84
CA ALA A 25 -35.42 -35.46 5.61
C ALA A 25 -34.39 -34.36 5.87
N PHE A 26 -34.67 -33.39 6.74
CA PHE A 26 -33.73 -32.32 7.11
C PHE A 26 -32.54 -32.86 7.92
N LEU A 27 -32.75 -33.83 8.82
CA LEU A 27 -31.68 -34.50 9.56
C LEU A 27 -30.84 -35.42 8.68
N LEU A 28 -31.41 -36.04 7.65
CA LEU A 28 -30.67 -36.83 6.67
C LEU A 28 -29.86 -35.96 5.71
N ILE A 29 -30.37 -34.81 5.28
CA ILE A 29 -29.64 -33.86 4.43
C ILE A 29 -28.52 -33.20 5.22
N SER A 30 -28.73 -32.87 6.50
CA SER A 30 -27.65 -32.33 7.35
C SER A 30 -26.56 -33.36 7.66
N SER A 31 -26.91 -34.66 7.82
CA SER A 31 -25.91 -35.73 8.00
C SER A 31 -25.14 -36.07 6.71
N LEU A 32 -25.77 -35.93 5.54
CA LEU A 32 -25.09 -36.07 4.24
C LEU A 32 -24.15 -34.90 3.95
N SER A 33 -24.49 -33.67 4.32
CA SER A 33 -23.59 -32.52 4.18
C SER A 33 -22.42 -32.51 5.19
N PHE A 34 -22.55 -33.20 6.32
CA PHE A 34 -21.44 -33.42 7.25
C PHE A 34 -20.50 -34.57 6.83
N ALA A 35 -21.01 -35.59 6.10
CA ALA A 35 -20.21 -36.71 5.64
C ALA A 35 -19.31 -36.40 4.42
N GLU A 36 -19.67 -35.36 3.64
CA GLU A 36 -18.89 -34.97 2.45
C GLU A 36 -17.68 -34.05 2.76
N LYS A 37 -17.53 -33.66 4.04
CA LYS A 37 -16.32 -33.01 4.58
C LYS A 37 -15.32 -33.95 5.26
N ALA A 38 -15.46 -35.24 5.13
CA ALA A 38 -14.43 -36.20 5.51
C ALA A 38 -13.24 -36.04 4.55
N GLY A 39 -12.14 -35.50 5.07
CA GLY A 39 -11.02 -34.95 4.37
C GLY A 39 -10.47 -35.81 3.25
N LYS A 40 -10.23 -35.21 2.10
CA LYS A 40 -9.20 -35.71 1.18
C LYS A 40 -7.93 -35.86 2.00
N GLU A 41 -7.40 -37.08 2.11
CA GLU A 41 -6.07 -37.33 2.69
C GLU A 41 -5.09 -36.37 2.01
N ASN A 42 -4.32 -35.65 2.83
CA ASN A 42 -3.32 -34.74 2.30
C ASN A 42 -2.35 -35.55 1.44
N LYS A 43 -2.24 -35.16 0.18
CA LYS A 43 -1.35 -35.79 -0.82
C LYS A 43 0.12 -35.78 -0.39
N TYR A 44 0.49 -34.89 0.51
CA TYR A 44 1.85 -34.64 0.93
C TYR A 44 2.10 -35.02 2.39
N PRO A 45 3.34 -35.34 2.78
CA PRO A 45 3.68 -35.61 4.17
C PRO A 45 3.45 -34.37 5.05
N SER A 46 3.03 -34.59 6.30
CA SER A 46 2.74 -33.51 7.23
C SER A 46 4.03 -32.77 7.64
N PHE A 47 4.05 -31.44 7.45
CA PHE A 47 5.15 -30.60 7.95
C PHE A 47 5.11 -30.47 9.48
N GLN A 48 3.93 -30.51 10.08
CA GLN A 48 3.73 -30.41 11.54
C GLN A 48 4.57 -31.47 12.30
N LYS A 49 4.63 -32.70 11.79
CA LYS A 49 5.44 -33.77 12.43
C LYS A 49 6.91 -33.39 12.57
N LEU A 50 7.49 -32.73 11.54
CA LEU A 50 8.88 -32.28 11.59
C LEU A 50 9.07 -31.17 12.63
N VAL A 51 8.09 -30.26 12.75
CA VAL A 51 8.09 -29.21 13.77
C VAL A 51 7.98 -29.82 15.18
N ASP A 52 7.08 -30.77 15.38
CA ASP A 52 6.85 -31.42 16.68
C ASP A 52 8.10 -32.14 17.18
N GLU A 53 8.80 -32.86 16.28
CA GLU A 53 10.03 -33.63 16.56
C GLU A 53 11.27 -32.74 16.77
N ALA A 54 11.26 -31.52 16.25
CA ALA A 54 12.38 -30.59 16.38
C ALA A 54 12.56 -30.11 17.82
N LYS A 55 13.80 -30.05 18.29
CA LYS A 55 14.13 -29.50 19.62
C LYS A 55 14.03 -27.97 19.61
N GLU A 56 13.53 -27.40 20.68
CA GLU A 56 13.52 -25.96 20.89
C GLU A 56 14.91 -25.34 20.67
N GLY A 57 14.98 -24.22 20.00
CA GLY A 57 16.20 -23.50 19.63
C GLY A 57 17.01 -24.16 18.49
N SER A 58 16.55 -25.27 17.93
CA SER A 58 17.30 -25.98 16.86
C SER A 58 17.02 -25.36 15.47
N ILE A 59 17.88 -25.78 14.52
CA ILE A 59 17.68 -25.46 13.10
C ILE A 59 17.06 -26.69 12.43
N LEU A 60 15.85 -26.54 11.93
CA LEU A 60 15.12 -27.53 11.13
C LEU A 60 15.41 -27.28 9.64
N ILE A 61 16.08 -28.21 8.99
CA ILE A 61 16.31 -28.19 7.53
C ILE A 61 15.60 -29.42 6.96
N PRO A 62 14.35 -29.27 6.49
CA PRO A 62 13.61 -30.39 5.92
C PRO A 62 14.23 -30.85 4.59
N PRO A 63 14.09 -32.11 4.19
CA PRO A 63 14.37 -32.55 2.83
C PRO A 63 13.55 -31.75 1.81
N ALA A 64 14.14 -31.50 0.65
CA ALA A 64 13.43 -30.80 -0.44
C ALA A 64 12.16 -31.56 -0.84
N GLY A 65 11.06 -30.83 -1.05
CA GLY A 65 9.77 -31.40 -1.42
C GLY A 65 8.59 -30.56 -0.98
N THR A 66 7.39 -31.06 -1.29
CA THR A 66 6.12 -30.43 -0.87
C THR A 66 5.58 -31.14 0.36
N TYR A 67 5.16 -30.36 1.34
CA TYR A 67 4.61 -30.82 2.62
C TYR A 67 3.20 -30.25 2.81
N ALA A 68 2.40 -30.98 3.56
CA ALA A 68 1.08 -30.54 3.94
C ALA A 68 1.12 -29.61 5.16
N GLY A 69 0.49 -28.43 5.03
CA GLY A 69 0.07 -27.55 6.11
C GLY A 69 -1.41 -27.78 6.47
N PRO A 70 -2.01 -26.93 7.31
CA PRO A 70 -1.41 -25.87 8.13
C PRO A 70 -0.38 -26.36 9.16
N VAL A 71 0.48 -25.43 9.59
CA VAL A 71 1.57 -25.70 10.56
C VAL A 71 1.50 -24.70 11.70
N VAL A 72 1.61 -25.19 12.93
CA VAL A 72 1.76 -24.36 14.13
C VAL A 72 3.20 -24.46 14.65
N VAL A 73 3.86 -23.33 14.80
CA VAL A 73 5.20 -23.23 15.39
C VAL A 73 5.06 -22.53 16.72
N ASP A 74 5.07 -23.30 17.81
CA ASP A 74 4.83 -22.85 19.20
C ASP A 74 6.11 -22.80 20.05
N LYS A 75 7.26 -23.01 19.42
CA LYS A 75 8.59 -22.96 20.06
C LYS A 75 9.60 -22.26 19.15
N PRO A 76 10.63 -21.58 19.71
CA PRO A 76 11.65 -20.91 18.91
C PRO A 76 12.44 -21.91 18.07
N LEU A 77 12.25 -21.86 16.76
CA LEU A 77 12.94 -22.68 15.77
C LEU A 77 13.50 -21.81 14.66
N THR A 78 14.61 -22.21 14.07
CA THR A 78 14.99 -21.73 12.74
C THR A 78 14.55 -22.78 11.72
N ILE A 79 13.53 -22.47 10.92
CA ILE A 79 13.07 -23.32 9.82
C ILE A 79 13.67 -22.79 8.51
N ASP A 80 14.53 -23.58 7.87
CA ASP A 80 15.24 -23.20 6.66
C ASP A 80 14.95 -24.21 5.53
N GLY A 81 14.12 -23.78 4.58
CA GLY A 81 13.71 -24.59 3.43
C GLY A 81 14.75 -24.71 2.33
N LYS A 82 15.88 -23.99 2.41
CA LYS A 82 16.95 -23.98 1.38
C LYS A 82 16.42 -23.77 -0.04
N ASN A 83 15.33 -23.04 -0.21
CA ASN A 83 14.60 -22.80 -1.47
C ASN A 83 14.09 -24.10 -2.17
N GLY A 84 14.06 -25.20 -1.46
CA GLY A 84 13.59 -26.49 -2.00
C GLY A 84 12.35 -27.05 -1.30
N VAL A 85 11.79 -26.32 -0.32
CA VAL A 85 10.65 -26.77 0.48
C VAL A 85 9.43 -25.92 0.20
N THR A 86 8.31 -26.58 -0.16
CA THR A 86 6.99 -25.97 -0.29
C THR A 86 6.08 -26.46 0.83
N ILE A 87 5.35 -25.55 1.49
CA ILE A 87 4.29 -25.90 2.43
C ILE A 87 2.96 -25.46 1.81
N ASP A 88 2.11 -26.44 1.55
CA ASP A 88 0.79 -26.28 0.90
C ASP A 88 -0.30 -26.53 1.94
N ALA A 89 -1.09 -25.50 2.27
CA ALA A 89 -2.19 -25.64 3.24
C ALA A 89 -3.45 -26.29 2.65
N GLY A 90 -3.46 -26.59 1.35
CA GLY A 90 -4.58 -27.27 0.69
C GLY A 90 -5.89 -26.50 0.72
N GLY A 91 -5.83 -25.16 0.71
CA GLY A 91 -6.98 -24.26 0.76
C GLY A 91 -7.62 -24.15 2.14
N LYS A 92 -6.88 -24.36 3.23
CA LYS A 92 -7.43 -24.36 4.59
C LYS A 92 -6.57 -23.54 5.54
N GLY A 93 -7.15 -22.50 6.14
CA GLY A 93 -6.55 -21.71 7.19
C GLY A 93 -5.22 -21.05 6.79
N THR A 94 -4.45 -20.69 7.79
CA THR A 94 -3.12 -20.09 7.64
C THR A 94 -2.06 -21.18 7.40
N VAL A 95 -1.13 -20.94 6.44
CA VAL A 95 -0.09 -21.95 6.10
C VAL A 95 0.84 -22.17 7.30
N ILE A 96 1.36 -21.09 7.92
CA ILE A 96 2.14 -21.16 9.16
C ILE A 96 1.57 -20.19 10.20
N LEU A 97 1.11 -20.72 11.32
CA LEU A 97 0.86 -19.95 12.54
C LEU A 97 2.14 -19.93 13.38
N LEU A 98 2.75 -18.75 13.54
CA LEU A 98 3.96 -18.55 14.34
C LEU A 98 3.55 -17.96 15.69
N ASP A 99 3.39 -18.83 16.68
CA ASP A 99 2.89 -18.50 18.03
C ASP A 99 4.01 -18.67 19.08
N THR A 100 5.15 -18.04 18.81
CA THR A 100 6.33 -18.06 19.67
C THR A 100 7.19 -16.83 19.47
N ASP A 101 8.10 -16.57 20.38
CA ASP A 101 9.11 -15.54 20.29
C ASP A 101 10.43 -16.09 19.71
N GLY A 102 11.16 -15.29 18.95
CA GLY A 102 12.55 -15.57 18.55
C GLY A 102 12.74 -16.64 17.47
N ALA A 103 11.70 -17.01 16.74
CA ALA A 103 11.82 -17.96 15.63
C ALA A 103 12.29 -17.30 14.33
N THR A 104 12.84 -18.11 13.42
CA THR A 104 13.21 -17.71 12.06
C THR A 104 12.55 -18.63 11.05
N ILE A 105 11.81 -18.04 10.09
CA ILE A 105 11.18 -18.73 8.96
C ILE A 105 11.83 -18.22 7.68
N GLN A 106 12.53 -19.07 6.96
CA GLN A 106 13.30 -18.62 5.79
C GLN A 106 13.39 -19.64 4.66
N ASN A 107 13.57 -19.11 3.43
CA ASN A 107 13.84 -19.90 2.21
C ASN A 107 12.75 -20.96 1.92
N LEU A 108 11.50 -20.64 2.22
CA LEU A 108 10.32 -21.48 1.99
C LEU A 108 9.44 -20.92 0.88
N HIS A 109 8.71 -21.81 0.21
CA HIS A 109 7.56 -21.48 -0.59
C HIS A 109 6.29 -21.86 0.19
N LEU A 110 5.43 -20.86 0.46
CA LEU A 110 4.19 -21.00 1.22
C LEU A 110 3.01 -20.70 0.31
N THR A 111 2.08 -21.61 0.21
CA THR A 111 1.01 -21.51 -0.80
C THR A 111 -0.30 -22.15 -0.35
N HIS A 112 -1.39 -21.86 -1.09
CA HIS A 112 -2.73 -22.41 -0.91
C HIS A 112 -3.30 -22.23 0.49
N SER A 113 -3.26 -21.00 1.06
CA SER A 113 -4.00 -20.72 2.31
C SER A 113 -5.53 -20.91 2.11
N GLY A 114 -6.28 -20.88 3.19
CA GLY A 114 -7.72 -20.69 3.15
C GLY A 114 -8.11 -19.31 2.58
N GLU A 115 -9.42 -19.08 2.48
CA GLU A 115 -10.01 -17.86 1.88
C GLU A 115 -10.85 -17.07 2.90
N SER A 116 -10.75 -17.36 4.18
CA SER A 116 -11.48 -16.66 5.22
C SER A 116 -10.83 -15.32 5.56
N ALA A 117 -11.48 -14.22 5.17
CA ALA A 117 -11.06 -12.88 5.57
C ALA A 117 -11.30 -12.62 7.07
N ASN A 118 -12.24 -13.31 7.70
CA ASN A 118 -12.51 -13.16 9.13
C ASN A 118 -11.42 -13.82 9.99
N ASP A 119 -10.88 -14.94 9.55
CA ASP A 119 -9.84 -15.69 10.24
C ASP A 119 -8.43 -15.21 9.82
N ILE A 120 -8.36 -14.29 8.83
CA ILE A 120 -7.12 -13.75 8.28
C ILE A 120 -6.23 -14.88 7.72
N ASP A 121 -6.80 -15.78 6.90
CA ASP A 121 -6.07 -16.90 6.31
C ASP A 121 -4.84 -16.41 5.54
N SER A 122 -3.66 -16.68 6.07
CA SER A 122 -2.39 -16.08 5.65
C SER A 122 -1.35 -17.10 5.22
N GLY A 123 -0.33 -16.65 4.50
CA GLY A 123 0.91 -17.42 4.36
C GLY A 123 1.58 -17.60 5.71
N ILE A 124 1.77 -16.51 6.47
CA ILE A 124 2.29 -16.57 7.85
C ILE A 124 1.47 -15.62 8.73
N GLN A 125 0.92 -16.14 9.83
CA GLN A 125 0.33 -15.34 10.89
C GLN A 125 1.29 -15.33 12.10
N VAL A 126 1.67 -14.14 12.58
CA VAL A 126 2.65 -13.95 13.65
C VAL A 126 1.96 -13.40 14.89
N ARG A 127 2.00 -14.12 15.98
CA ARG A 127 1.46 -13.73 17.30
C ARG A 127 2.54 -13.47 18.33
N GLY A 128 3.80 -13.85 18.04
CA GLY A 128 4.95 -13.67 18.91
C GLY A 128 5.83 -12.47 18.53
N ASN A 129 6.92 -12.31 19.23
CA ASN A 129 7.84 -11.19 19.13
C ASN A 129 9.25 -11.66 18.74
N TYR A 130 10.09 -10.74 18.28
CA TYR A 130 11.50 -11.00 17.93
C TYR A 130 11.69 -12.08 16.85
N ASN A 131 10.67 -12.34 16.03
CA ASN A 131 10.72 -13.32 14.96
C ASN A 131 11.33 -12.72 13.69
N VAL A 132 11.94 -13.56 12.86
CA VAL A 132 12.50 -13.18 11.56
C VAL A 132 11.83 -14.00 10.46
N ILE A 133 11.12 -13.32 9.56
CA ILE A 133 10.48 -13.89 8.38
C ILE A 133 11.22 -13.35 7.16
N LYS A 134 12.01 -14.19 6.49
CA LYS A 134 12.86 -13.69 5.41
C LYS A 134 13.06 -14.67 4.27
N ASP A 135 13.30 -14.11 3.07
CA ASP A 135 13.70 -14.87 1.89
C ASP A 135 12.67 -15.97 1.51
N ASN A 136 11.37 -15.73 1.80
CA ASN A 136 10.29 -16.65 1.45
C ASN A 136 9.54 -16.17 0.22
N ILE A 137 8.94 -17.11 -0.49
CA ILE A 137 7.93 -16.87 -1.53
C ILE A 137 6.57 -17.22 -0.93
N ILE A 138 5.64 -16.28 -0.94
CA ILE A 138 4.28 -16.44 -0.43
C ILE A 138 3.33 -16.07 -1.58
N ASP A 139 2.67 -17.05 -2.13
CA ASP A 139 1.73 -16.87 -3.23
C ASP A 139 0.46 -17.72 -3.02
N ASP A 140 -0.56 -17.44 -3.82
CA ASP A 140 -1.86 -18.10 -3.71
C ASP A 140 -2.37 -18.23 -2.26
N CYS A 141 -2.05 -17.21 -1.45
CA CYS A 141 -2.53 -17.00 -0.09
C CYS A 141 -3.44 -15.77 -0.04
N LEU A 142 -4.52 -15.82 0.75
CA LEU A 142 -5.41 -14.66 0.86
C LEU A 142 -4.65 -13.47 1.42
N PHE A 143 -4.02 -13.61 2.59
CA PHE A 143 -3.07 -12.64 3.15
C PHE A 143 -1.64 -13.19 3.08
N GLY A 144 -0.65 -12.29 2.98
CA GLY A 144 0.75 -12.70 2.98
C GLY A 144 1.27 -12.95 4.40
N VAL A 145 1.74 -11.90 5.09
CA VAL A 145 2.23 -11.95 6.47
C VAL A 145 1.35 -11.07 7.36
N ASP A 146 0.71 -11.65 8.36
CA ASP A 146 -0.09 -10.95 9.36
C ASP A 146 0.65 -10.87 10.69
N LEU A 147 0.98 -9.65 11.13
CA LEU A 147 1.53 -9.38 12.46
C LEU A 147 0.42 -8.89 13.37
N GLN A 148 0.02 -9.73 14.32
CA GLN A 148 -1.08 -9.46 15.22
C GLN A 148 -0.59 -9.26 16.65
N GLN A 149 -0.75 -8.05 17.20
CA GLN A 149 -0.35 -7.67 18.55
C GLN A 149 1.11 -8.06 18.88
N SER A 150 1.99 -7.89 17.90
CA SER A 150 3.37 -8.39 17.95
C SER A 150 4.39 -7.28 17.74
N LYS A 151 5.60 -7.46 18.25
CA LYS A 151 6.61 -6.41 18.24
C LYS A 151 8.02 -6.93 17.98
N ASN A 152 8.89 -6.04 17.52
CA ASN A 152 10.31 -6.32 17.27
C ASN A 152 10.56 -7.44 16.25
N ASN A 153 9.59 -7.70 15.36
CA ASN A 153 9.75 -8.69 14.29
C ASN A 153 10.41 -8.07 13.06
N ILE A 154 11.04 -8.90 12.26
CA ILE A 154 11.67 -8.51 10.98
C ILE A 154 11.04 -9.34 9.86
N VAL A 155 10.36 -8.64 8.93
CA VAL A 155 9.85 -9.22 7.68
C VAL A 155 10.71 -8.68 6.54
N LYS A 156 11.56 -9.53 5.94
CA LYS A 156 12.62 -9.04 5.07
C LYS A 156 12.81 -9.90 3.82
N ARG A 157 12.92 -9.27 2.65
CA ARG A 157 13.23 -9.94 1.36
C ARG A 157 12.29 -11.11 1.04
N ASN A 158 11.02 -10.96 1.38
CA ASN A 158 10.01 -11.91 0.93
C ASN A 158 9.38 -11.42 -0.37
N THR A 159 8.97 -12.36 -1.21
CA THR A 159 8.14 -12.09 -2.39
C THR A 159 6.72 -12.52 -2.08
N ILE A 160 5.77 -11.58 -2.14
CA ILE A 160 4.40 -11.79 -1.66
C ILE A 160 3.40 -11.38 -2.73
N SER A 161 2.49 -12.29 -3.06
CA SER A 161 1.30 -12.04 -3.88
C SER A 161 0.07 -12.73 -3.30
N SER A 162 -1.12 -12.27 -3.69
CA SER A 162 -2.38 -12.86 -3.25
C SER A 162 -3.00 -13.75 -4.34
N LEU A 163 -4.20 -14.24 -4.07
CA LEU A 163 -4.98 -15.15 -4.92
C LEU A 163 -5.26 -14.53 -6.30
N ASP A 164 -4.78 -15.13 -7.38
CA ASP A 164 -4.99 -14.61 -8.74
C ASP A 164 -6.46 -14.66 -9.17
N ARG A 165 -7.24 -15.62 -8.65
CA ARG A 165 -8.65 -15.80 -8.95
C ARG A 165 -9.58 -14.74 -8.37
N PHE A 166 -9.08 -13.86 -7.50
CA PHE A 166 -9.89 -12.81 -6.88
C PHE A 166 -9.66 -11.47 -7.56
N GLU A 167 -10.71 -10.68 -7.66
CA GLU A 167 -10.63 -9.27 -8.05
C GLU A 167 -9.85 -8.47 -6.99
N LEU A 168 -9.18 -7.40 -7.40
CA LEU A 168 -8.27 -6.63 -6.55
C LEU A 168 -8.89 -6.22 -5.20
N GLY A 169 -10.18 -5.85 -5.19
CA GLY A 169 -10.91 -5.46 -3.97
C GLY A 169 -11.20 -6.61 -3.00
N GLN A 170 -11.18 -7.85 -3.47
CA GLN A 170 -11.47 -9.06 -2.70
C GLN A 170 -10.20 -9.74 -2.18
N LYS A 171 -9.03 -9.36 -2.69
CA LYS A 171 -7.72 -9.86 -2.24
C LYS A 171 -7.45 -9.44 -0.81
N GLY A 172 -6.56 -10.17 -0.14
CA GLY A 172 -6.02 -9.79 1.15
C GLY A 172 -4.78 -8.90 1.04
N ASP A 173 -4.24 -8.54 2.18
CA ASP A 173 -3.10 -7.65 2.29
C ASP A 173 -1.78 -8.44 2.20
N SER A 174 -0.74 -7.82 1.64
CA SER A 174 0.58 -8.44 1.55
C SER A 174 1.25 -8.57 2.92
N VAL A 175 1.34 -7.48 3.65
CA VAL A 175 1.79 -7.43 5.04
C VAL A 175 0.77 -6.61 5.80
N ARG A 176 0.26 -7.16 6.88
CA ARG A 176 -0.71 -6.52 7.75
C ARG A 176 -0.15 -6.38 9.16
N LEU A 177 -0.16 -5.17 9.70
CA LEU A 177 0.18 -4.88 11.09
C LEU A 177 -1.10 -4.46 11.82
N TRP A 178 -1.43 -5.20 12.89
CA TRP A 178 -2.57 -4.91 13.75
C TRP A 178 -2.11 -4.79 15.21
N TYR A 179 -2.18 -3.59 15.79
CA TYR A 179 -1.62 -3.30 17.12
C TYR A 179 -0.18 -3.80 17.29
N SER A 180 0.68 -3.52 16.30
CA SER A 180 2.03 -4.09 16.22
C SER A 180 3.08 -2.98 16.20
N PHE A 181 4.17 -3.15 16.97
CA PHE A 181 5.08 -2.06 17.31
C PHE A 181 6.56 -2.44 17.08
N ASN A 182 7.38 -1.46 16.72
CA ASN A 182 8.83 -1.63 16.53
C ASN A 182 9.23 -2.74 15.53
N ASN A 183 8.37 -3.06 14.57
CA ASN A 183 8.66 -4.06 13.55
C ASN A 183 9.40 -3.43 12.37
N LYS A 184 10.15 -4.25 11.65
CA LYS A 184 10.92 -3.85 10.46
C LYS A 184 10.43 -4.62 9.24
N ILE A 185 9.86 -3.91 8.28
CA ILE A 185 9.36 -4.43 6.99
C ILE A 185 10.31 -3.93 5.92
N ILE A 186 11.26 -4.79 5.50
CA ILE A 186 12.44 -4.35 4.76
C ILE A 186 12.64 -5.16 3.48
N ASP A 187 12.91 -4.47 2.36
CA ASP A 187 13.32 -5.07 1.08
C ASP A 187 12.36 -6.15 0.55
N ASN A 188 11.06 -6.11 0.90
CA ASN A 188 10.09 -7.05 0.37
C ASN A 188 9.59 -6.62 -1.00
N ILE A 189 9.21 -7.59 -1.82
CA ILE A 189 8.54 -7.38 -3.11
C ILE A 189 7.08 -7.82 -2.95
N THR A 190 6.15 -6.90 -3.15
CA THR A 190 4.71 -7.17 -3.04
C THR A 190 4.01 -6.78 -4.33
N PHE A 191 3.14 -7.63 -4.83
CA PHE A 191 2.40 -7.35 -6.05
C PHE A 191 1.08 -8.13 -6.09
N ASN A 192 0.13 -7.59 -6.86
CA ASN A 192 -1.17 -8.24 -7.05
C ASN A 192 -1.86 -8.56 -5.73
N VAL A 193 -1.79 -7.64 -4.78
CA VAL A 193 -2.41 -7.70 -3.45
C VAL A 193 -3.37 -6.53 -3.27
N ARG A 194 -4.26 -6.61 -2.28
CA ARG A 194 -5.09 -5.46 -1.96
C ARG A 194 -4.24 -4.32 -1.45
N ASP A 195 -3.63 -4.46 -0.29
CA ASP A 195 -2.88 -3.40 0.37
C ASP A 195 -1.64 -3.98 1.10
N MET A 196 -0.73 -3.09 1.52
CA MET A 196 0.09 -3.29 2.71
C MET A 196 -0.52 -2.40 3.80
N VAL A 197 -0.97 -2.98 4.92
CA VAL A 197 -1.80 -2.30 5.91
C VAL A 197 -1.11 -2.13 7.25
N VAL A 198 -1.25 -0.95 7.84
CA VAL A 198 -0.70 -0.60 9.16
C VAL A 198 -1.80 0.04 9.99
N TRP A 199 -2.41 -0.74 10.87
CA TRP A 199 -3.55 -0.31 11.69
C TRP A 199 -3.20 -0.30 13.18
N TYR A 200 -3.48 0.81 13.85
CA TYR A 200 -3.25 1.01 15.29
C TYR A 200 -1.81 0.66 15.74
N SER A 201 -0.83 0.94 14.87
CA SER A 201 0.54 0.44 15.01
C SER A 201 1.53 1.61 14.97
N ALA A 202 2.61 1.51 15.75
CA ALA A 202 3.57 2.60 15.86
C ALA A 202 5.02 2.13 15.85
N ASP A 203 5.94 3.07 15.61
CA ASP A 203 7.39 2.88 15.69
C ASP A 203 7.92 1.81 14.72
N ASN A 204 7.18 1.54 13.62
CA ASN A 204 7.59 0.56 12.62
C ASN A 204 8.40 1.22 11.49
N ILE A 205 9.25 0.44 10.85
CA ILE A 205 10.12 0.87 9.75
C ILE A 205 9.73 0.11 8.48
N PHE A 206 9.37 0.86 7.44
CA PHE A 206 9.10 0.35 6.08
C PHE A 206 10.21 0.87 5.16
N LYS A 207 11.18 0.01 4.84
CA LYS A 207 12.38 0.44 4.10
C LYS A 207 12.69 -0.44 2.91
N GLY A 208 12.99 0.17 1.77
CA GLY A 208 13.49 -0.53 0.58
C GLY A 208 12.47 -1.48 -0.08
N ASN A 209 11.19 -1.46 0.33
CA ASN A 209 10.18 -2.35 -0.24
C ASN A 209 9.78 -1.90 -1.65
N THR A 210 9.43 -2.87 -2.48
CA THR A 210 8.86 -2.64 -3.81
C THR A 210 7.41 -3.14 -3.82
N GLY A 211 6.46 -2.24 -4.16
CA GLY A 211 5.03 -2.56 -4.26
C GLY A 211 4.46 -2.15 -5.62
N ARG A 212 3.75 -3.05 -6.29
CA ARG A 212 3.16 -2.78 -7.61
C ARG A 212 1.86 -3.53 -7.85
N ASP A 213 1.09 -3.03 -8.82
CA ASP A 213 -0.13 -3.69 -9.31
C ASP A 213 -1.13 -4.01 -8.18
N SER A 214 -1.27 -3.08 -7.23
CA SER A 214 -2.04 -3.23 -5.99
C SER A 214 -2.99 -2.04 -5.81
N ARG A 215 -3.92 -2.13 -4.86
CA ARG A 215 -4.81 -1.01 -4.53
C ARG A 215 -4.03 0.09 -3.79
N TYR A 216 -3.47 -0.22 -2.62
CA TYR A 216 -2.56 0.68 -1.90
C TYR A 216 -1.23 -0.03 -1.65
N SER A 217 -0.12 0.55 -2.12
CA SER A 217 1.19 -0.01 -1.77
C SER A 217 1.49 0.08 -0.28
N LEU A 218 0.98 1.13 0.39
CA LEU A 218 1.11 1.28 1.84
C LEU A 218 -0.03 2.14 2.39
N HIS A 219 -0.76 1.61 3.36
CA HIS A 219 -1.97 2.20 3.92
C HIS A 219 -1.92 2.24 5.44
N PHE A 220 -1.85 3.44 5.99
CA PHE A 220 -1.87 3.68 7.44
C PHE A 220 -3.26 4.08 7.91
N MET A 221 -3.69 3.53 9.04
CA MET A 221 -4.88 3.97 9.77
C MET A 221 -4.61 3.98 11.27
N TYR A 222 -4.88 5.12 11.92
CA TYR A 222 -4.70 5.31 13.35
C TYR A 222 -3.31 4.90 13.87
N SER A 223 -2.27 5.24 13.09
CA SER A 223 -0.90 4.80 13.33
C SER A 223 0.03 5.99 13.55
N ARG A 224 1.12 5.81 14.32
CA ARG A 224 1.97 6.92 14.71
C ARG A 224 3.45 6.60 14.60
N TYR A 225 4.27 7.64 14.42
CA TYR A 225 5.74 7.58 14.52
C TYR A 225 6.39 6.48 13.67
N ASN A 226 5.80 6.18 12.51
CA ASN A 226 6.36 5.20 11.58
C ASN A 226 7.31 5.88 10.59
N LEU A 227 8.34 5.15 10.15
CA LEU A 227 9.27 5.59 9.12
C LEU A 227 9.02 4.84 7.81
N VAL A 228 8.86 5.60 6.72
CA VAL A 228 8.71 5.08 5.35
C VAL A 228 9.85 5.62 4.51
N GLU A 229 10.86 4.79 4.22
CA GLU A 229 12.10 5.25 3.60
C GLU A 229 12.55 4.39 2.43
N GLY A 230 12.89 5.03 1.31
CA GLY A 230 13.57 4.38 0.18
C GLY A 230 12.75 3.31 -0.54
N ASN A 231 11.42 3.32 -0.40
CA ASN A 231 10.55 2.35 -1.06
C ASN A 231 10.26 2.75 -2.51
N LYS A 232 9.87 1.77 -3.33
CA LYS A 232 9.48 1.93 -4.73
C LYS A 232 8.06 1.43 -4.94
N TYR A 233 7.14 2.34 -5.23
CA TYR A 233 5.72 2.04 -5.42
C TYR A 233 5.26 2.51 -6.79
N TYR A 234 4.79 1.60 -7.64
CA TYR A 234 4.38 1.97 -9.01
C TYR A 234 3.25 1.09 -9.55
N ASN A 235 2.49 1.63 -10.51
CA ASN A 235 1.34 0.97 -11.12
C ASN A 235 0.25 0.55 -10.11
N ASN A 236 0.05 1.35 -9.06
CA ASN A 236 -0.97 1.09 -8.05
C ASN A 236 -2.15 2.06 -8.22
N ALA A 237 -3.30 1.77 -7.63
CA ALA A 237 -4.34 2.80 -7.53
C ALA A 237 -3.89 3.95 -6.62
N VAL A 238 -3.20 3.64 -5.51
CA VAL A 238 -2.61 4.61 -4.59
C VAL A 238 -1.21 4.14 -4.17
N GLY A 239 -0.23 5.04 -4.18
CA GLY A 239 1.10 4.75 -3.67
C GLY A 239 1.11 4.61 -2.15
N ILE A 240 1.00 5.72 -1.43
CA ILE A 240 0.93 5.75 0.04
C ILE A 240 -0.33 6.50 0.46
N PHE A 241 -1.07 5.99 1.43
CA PHE A 241 -2.18 6.70 2.04
C PHE A 241 -2.06 6.73 3.57
N LEU A 242 -2.03 7.92 4.13
CA LEU A 242 -1.97 8.16 5.57
C LEU A 242 -3.34 8.64 6.03
N MET A 243 -4.01 7.88 6.89
CA MET A 243 -5.32 8.22 7.44
C MET A 243 -5.28 8.23 8.97
N TYR A 244 -5.78 9.30 9.57
CA TYR A 244 -5.88 9.43 11.05
C TYR A 244 -4.56 9.09 11.77
N SER A 245 -3.44 9.54 11.21
CA SER A 245 -2.10 9.06 11.58
C SER A 245 -1.14 10.23 11.74
N ASP A 246 -0.35 10.24 12.82
CA ASP A 246 0.46 11.38 13.21
C ASP A 246 1.96 11.03 13.31
N GLY A 247 2.82 12.02 13.17
CA GLY A 247 4.27 11.91 13.39
C GLY A 247 4.98 10.96 12.43
N ILE A 248 4.45 10.74 11.22
CA ILE A 248 5.03 9.82 10.24
C ILE A 248 6.06 10.56 9.38
N ILE A 249 7.20 9.90 9.16
CA ILE A 249 8.25 10.37 8.27
C ILE A 249 8.19 9.56 6.97
N VAL A 250 8.00 10.24 5.83
CA VAL A 250 8.01 9.65 4.48
C VAL A 250 9.13 10.29 3.68
N ARG A 251 10.21 9.55 3.43
CA ARG A 251 11.37 10.12 2.77
C ARG A 251 12.05 9.21 1.77
N ASN A 252 12.67 9.83 0.76
CA ASN A 252 13.47 9.14 -0.25
C ASN A 252 12.70 8.05 -1.02
N ASN A 253 11.35 8.11 -1.08
CA ASN A 253 10.56 7.13 -1.79
C ASN A 253 10.38 7.53 -3.26
N TYR A 254 10.26 6.53 -4.12
CA TYR A 254 9.89 6.67 -5.51
C TYR A 254 8.47 6.16 -5.71
N ILE A 255 7.57 7.03 -6.14
CA ILE A 255 6.15 6.72 -6.35
C ILE A 255 5.79 7.14 -7.77
N ALA A 256 5.24 6.22 -8.56
CA ALA A 256 4.91 6.53 -9.93
C ALA A 256 3.70 5.75 -10.46
N HIS A 257 3.05 6.34 -11.49
CA HIS A 257 1.97 5.70 -12.23
C HIS A 257 0.78 5.25 -11.35
N ALA A 258 0.47 6.02 -10.30
CA ALA A 258 -0.79 5.85 -9.59
C ALA A 258 -1.91 6.44 -10.47
N SER A 259 -2.72 5.57 -11.05
CA SER A 259 -3.69 5.91 -12.10
C SER A 259 -5.13 5.56 -11.73
N GLY A 260 -6.06 6.03 -12.56
CA GLY A 260 -7.49 5.84 -12.35
C GLY A 260 -8.14 6.96 -11.55
N PRO A 261 -9.44 6.88 -11.24
CA PRO A 261 -10.19 7.94 -10.56
C PRO A 261 -9.64 8.33 -9.19
N THR A 262 -9.00 7.39 -8.51
CA THR A 262 -8.36 7.56 -7.20
C THR A 262 -6.84 7.51 -7.29
N GLY A 263 -6.26 7.78 -8.48
CA GLY A 263 -4.82 7.69 -8.73
C GLY A 263 -4.02 8.70 -7.91
N LEU A 264 -3.60 8.33 -6.70
CA LEU A 264 -2.89 9.22 -5.77
C LEU A 264 -1.45 8.74 -5.56
N GLY A 265 -0.49 9.64 -5.71
CA GLY A 265 0.89 9.37 -5.30
C GLY A 265 0.96 9.21 -3.77
N ILE A 266 0.73 10.27 -3.02
CA ILE A 266 0.60 10.22 -1.55
C ILE A 266 -0.70 10.95 -1.14
N GLY A 267 -1.54 10.27 -0.37
CA GLY A 267 -2.75 10.83 0.20
C GLY A 267 -2.64 11.05 1.71
N PHE A 268 -3.28 12.12 2.19
CA PHE A 268 -3.32 12.53 3.59
C PHE A 268 -4.76 12.81 4.00
N LYS A 269 -5.23 12.13 5.04
CA LYS A 269 -6.55 12.38 5.61
C LYS A 269 -6.48 12.47 7.12
N GLU A 270 -6.80 13.64 7.66
CA GLU A 270 -6.81 13.91 9.10
C GLU A 270 -5.51 13.45 9.78
N THR A 271 -4.36 13.89 9.22
CA THR A 271 -3.01 13.54 9.69
C THR A 271 -2.30 14.79 10.21
N SER A 272 -1.33 14.63 11.11
CA SER A 272 -0.60 15.73 11.72
C SER A 272 0.87 15.41 11.96
N ASP A 273 1.70 16.44 12.11
CA ASP A 273 3.14 16.34 12.41
C ASP A 273 3.92 15.45 11.44
N LEU A 274 3.60 15.57 10.15
CA LEU A 274 4.25 14.78 9.11
C LEU A 274 5.53 15.45 8.59
N ILE A 275 6.52 14.62 8.26
CA ILE A 275 7.72 15.02 7.51
C ILE A 275 7.73 14.25 6.19
N ILE A 276 7.52 14.98 5.10
CA ILE A 276 7.47 14.44 3.72
C ILE A 276 8.64 15.04 2.95
N GLU A 277 9.72 14.28 2.79
CA GLU A 277 10.96 14.87 2.26
C GLU A 277 11.66 14.00 1.22
N ASN A 278 12.30 14.64 0.24
CA ASN A 278 13.11 13.98 -0.77
C ASN A 278 12.38 12.85 -1.55
N ASN A 279 11.04 12.89 -1.65
CA ASN A 279 10.31 11.90 -2.41
C ASN A 279 10.23 12.30 -3.89
N THR A 280 10.17 11.31 -4.76
CA THR A 280 9.93 11.47 -6.20
C THR A 280 8.55 10.93 -6.54
N ILE A 281 7.65 11.78 -7.02
CA ILE A 281 6.24 11.46 -7.29
C ILE A 281 5.93 11.83 -8.74
N LEU A 282 5.74 10.82 -9.59
CA LEU A 282 5.67 10.99 -11.04
C LEU A 282 4.45 10.29 -11.65
N TYR A 283 3.89 10.90 -12.70
CA TYR A 283 2.88 10.27 -13.57
C TYR A 283 1.65 9.74 -12.83
N CYS A 284 1.25 10.38 -11.74
CA CYS A 284 0.04 10.07 -10.99
C CYS A 284 -1.13 10.93 -11.45
N SER A 285 -2.38 10.50 -11.23
CA SER A 285 -3.54 11.38 -11.45
C SER A 285 -3.49 12.60 -10.54
N SER A 286 -3.09 12.41 -9.27
CA SER A 286 -2.72 13.49 -8.35
C SER A 286 -1.44 13.10 -7.61
N GLY A 287 -0.44 13.99 -7.60
CA GLY A 287 0.82 13.74 -6.88
C GLY A 287 0.60 13.68 -5.38
N LEU A 288 0.10 14.75 -4.79
CA LEU A 288 -0.33 14.80 -3.39
C LEU A 288 -1.84 15.06 -3.31
N TYR A 289 -2.49 14.43 -2.33
CA TYR A 289 -3.90 14.64 -2.01
C TYR A 289 -4.04 14.95 -0.53
N ILE A 290 -4.56 16.14 -0.19
CA ILE A 290 -4.61 16.65 1.19
C ILE A 290 -6.06 16.92 1.60
N ASP A 291 -6.52 16.15 2.58
CA ASP A 291 -7.85 16.24 3.19
C ASP A 291 -7.73 16.51 4.69
N VAL A 292 -8.15 17.70 5.14
CA VAL A 292 -8.17 18.16 6.54
C VAL A 292 -6.86 17.83 7.28
N SER A 293 -5.73 18.15 6.67
CA SER A 293 -4.40 17.87 7.22
C SER A 293 -3.51 19.13 7.18
N PRO A 294 -2.85 19.51 8.32
CA PRO A 294 -2.82 18.86 9.62
C PRO A 294 -4.16 18.94 10.36
N PHE A 295 -4.53 17.88 11.08
CA PHE A 295 -5.84 17.79 11.76
C PHE A 295 -5.78 18.28 13.21
N GLN A 296 -4.73 17.91 13.96
CA GLN A 296 -4.59 18.29 15.35
C GLN A 296 -4.28 19.78 15.49
N PRO A 297 -4.83 20.46 16.51
CA PRO A 297 -4.49 21.87 16.79
C PRO A 297 -2.98 22.08 16.98
N ASP A 298 -2.50 23.23 16.56
CA ASP A 298 -1.11 23.68 16.71
C ASP A 298 -0.04 22.74 16.12
N THR A 299 -0.43 21.89 15.18
CA THR A 299 0.48 20.99 14.45
C THR A 299 0.76 21.48 13.04
N THR A 300 1.82 20.95 12.43
CA THR A 300 2.20 21.27 11.06
C THR A 300 2.57 20.02 10.29
N ASN A 301 2.32 19.99 8.99
CA ASN A 301 2.92 19.02 8.08
C ASN A 301 3.97 19.72 7.22
N THR A 302 5.14 19.13 7.11
CA THR A 302 6.26 19.70 6.38
C THR A 302 6.57 18.91 5.13
N PHE A 303 6.58 19.58 3.98
CA PHE A 303 6.90 19.02 2.67
C PHE A 303 8.15 19.71 2.14
N THR A 304 9.26 18.97 2.06
CA THR A 304 10.55 19.56 1.66
C THR A 304 11.30 18.74 0.63
N ASN A 305 11.90 19.41 -0.34
CA ASN A 305 12.77 18.80 -1.36
C ASN A 305 12.09 17.65 -2.14
N ASN A 306 10.78 17.66 -2.30
CA ASN A 306 10.09 16.63 -3.09
C ASN A 306 10.05 17.02 -4.56
N LEU A 307 10.23 16.04 -5.45
CA LEU A 307 9.95 16.16 -6.87
C LEU A 307 8.51 15.70 -7.15
N ILE A 308 7.65 16.61 -7.55
CA ILE A 308 6.26 16.37 -7.90
C ILE A 308 6.11 16.76 -9.36
N ALA A 309 6.19 15.77 -10.27
CA ALA A 309 6.30 16.10 -11.68
C ALA A 309 5.49 15.17 -12.59
N TYR A 310 5.04 15.73 -13.73
CA TYR A 310 4.31 15.02 -14.77
C TYR A 310 3.01 14.35 -14.29
N ASN A 311 2.40 14.88 -13.23
CA ASN A 311 1.12 14.41 -12.72
C ASN A 311 -0.04 15.16 -13.41
N GLY A 312 -1.23 14.60 -13.37
CA GLY A 312 -2.42 15.35 -13.75
C GLY A 312 -2.59 16.59 -12.86
N ILE A 313 -2.50 16.40 -11.55
CA ILE A 313 -2.50 17.48 -10.55
C ILE A 313 -1.29 17.30 -9.65
N GLY A 314 -0.49 18.36 -9.46
CA GLY A 314 0.65 18.32 -8.52
C GLY A 314 0.18 18.12 -7.09
N ILE A 315 -0.62 19.04 -6.55
CA ILE A 315 -1.29 18.91 -5.25
C ILE A 315 -2.77 19.19 -5.39
N ARG A 316 -3.59 18.28 -4.88
CA ARG A 316 -5.04 18.47 -4.71
C ARG A 316 -5.35 18.68 -3.24
N PHE A 317 -5.84 19.88 -2.90
CA PHE A 317 -6.48 20.15 -1.62
C PHE A 317 -7.99 19.89 -1.72
N LEU A 318 -8.55 19.14 -0.78
CA LEU A 318 -9.99 18.89 -0.75
C LEU A 318 -10.77 20.10 -0.21
N ASN A 319 -10.10 20.98 0.54
CA ASN A 319 -10.64 22.21 1.12
C ASN A 319 -9.52 23.26 1.30
N ASP A 320 -9.84 24.44 1.88
CA ASP A 320 -8.90 25.52 2.17
C ASP A 320 -8.12 25.34 3.48
N TRP A 321 -7.69 24.11 3.80
CA TRP A 321 -6.97 23.82 5.04
C TRP A 321 -5.61 24.53 5.09
N HIS A 322 -5.04 24.65 6.29
CA HIS A 322 -3.88 25.51 6.55
C HIS A 322 -2.80 24.78 7.36
N SER A 323 -1.73 25.47 7.69
CA SER A 323 -0.62 24.98 8.53
C SER A 323 0.24 23.89 7.89
N ASN A 324 0.19 23.75 6.56
CA ASN A 324 1.19 22.99 5.82
C ASN A 324 2.35 23.90 5.40
N ILE A 325 3.56 23.36 5.37
CA ILE A 325 4.79 24.06 4.99
C ILE A 325 5.38 23.38 3.77
N PHE A 326 5.40 24.08 2.63
CA PHE A 326 5.97 23.61 1.37
C PHE A 326 7.24 24.39 1.07
N LYS A 327 8.42 23.79 1.31
CA LYS A 327 9.70 24.43 1.08
C LYS A 327 10.59 23.63 0.14
N ARG A 328 11.20 24.30 -0.82
CA ARG A 328 12.18 23.72 -1.74
C ARG A 328 11.65 22.46 -2.46
N ASN A 329 10.36 22.41 -2.77
CA ASN A 329 9.82 21.36 -3.64
C ASN A 329 9.94 21.77 -5.10
N GLN A 330 9.99 20.78 -5.98
CA GLN A 330 10.04 21.01 -7.42
C GLN A 330 8.75 20.53 -8.06
N PHE A 331 7.96 21.49 -8.55
CA PHE A 331 6.73 21.24 -9.31
C PHE A 331 7.05 21.40 -10.80
N SER A 332 7.00 20.31 -11.57
CA SER A 332 7.46 20.34 -12.96
C SER A 332 6.57 19.56 -13.91
N GLY A 333 5.99 20.24 -14.91
CA GLY A 333 5.24 19.58 -15.98
C GLY A 333 3.95 18.90 -15.53
N ASN A 334 3.36 19.30 -14.40
CA ASN A 334 2.02 18.87 -14.01
C ASN A 334 0.98 19.61 -14.86
N LEU A 335 -0.13 18.98 -15.22
CA LEU A 335 -1.20 19.67 -15.98
C LEU A 335 -1.84 20.80 -15.16
N SER A 336 -1.93 20.62 -13.84
CA SER A 336 -2.26 21.67 -12.88
C SER A 336 -1.32 21.58 -11.70
N GLN A 337 -0.65 22.67 -11.32
CA GLN A 337 0.25 22.63 -10.17
C GLN A 337 -0.53 22.40 -8.88
N ILE A 338 -1.55 23.20 -8.64
CA ILE A 338 -2.37 23.16 -7.42
C ILE A 338 -3.85 23.26 -7.79
N VAL A 339 -4.66 22.40 -7.19
CA VAL A 339 -6.14 22.46 -7.27
C VAL A 339 -6.70 22.46 -5.87
N VAL A 340 -7.66 23.38 -5.61
CA VAL A 340 -8.41 23.43 -4.34
C VAL A 340 -9.88 23.19 -4.64
N SER A 341 -10.46 22.15 -4.08
CA SER A 341 -11.89 21.84 -4.26
C SER A 341 -12.76 22.86 -3.51
N GLY A 342 -13.96 23.16 -4.05
CA GLY A 342 -14.92 24.03 -3.39
C GLY A 342 -14.67 25.54 -3.55
N GLY A 343 -13.82 25.99 -4.49
CA GLY A 343 -13.63 27.43 -4.79
C GLY A 343 -12.90 28.22 -3.70
N LYS A 344 -11.95 27.58 -3.02
CA LYS A 344 -11.20 28.11 -1.89
C LYS A 344 -9.72 28.26 -2.22
N THR A 345 -8.88 28.59 -1.26
CA THR A 345 -7.47 28.94 -1.46
C THR A 345 -6.51 28.00 -0.70
N ALA A 346 -5.35 27.73 -1.29
CA ALA A 346 -4.23 27.08 -0.61
C ALA A 346 -3.20 28.11 -0.04
N ASN A 347 -3.47 29.41 -0.23
CA ASN A 347 -2.57 30.48 0.22
C ASN A 347 -2.48 30.63 1.75
N ARG A 348 -3.27 29.88 2.50
CA ARG A 348 -3.20 29.79 3.97
C ARG A 348 -2.07 28.89 4.47
N ASN A 349 -1.36 28.21 3.55
CA ASN A 349 -0.16 27.43 3.81
C ASN A 349 1.09 28.25 3.55
N VAL A 350 2.25 27.80 4.04
CA VAL A 350 3.55 28.44 3.79
C VAL A 350 4.14 27.87 2.51
N TRP A 351 4.47 28.78 1.56
CA TRP A 351 5.13 28.45 0.30
C TRP A 351 6.41 29.26 0.19
N GLU A 352 7.57 28.58 0.11
CA GLU A 352 8.85 29.26 0.11
C GLU A 352 9.92 28.47 -0.64
N GLY A 353 10.57 29.10 -1.61
CA GLY A 353 11.73 28.55 -2.30
C GLY A 353 11.39 27.33 -3.17
N ASN A 354 10.16 27.18 -3.63
CA ASN A 354 9.80 26.08 -4.53
C ASN A 354 10.15 26.45 -5.98
N TYR A 355 10.48 25.44 -6.78
CA TYR A 355 10.58 25.57 -8.23
C TYR A 355 9.21 25.28 -8.87
N TRP A 356 8.80 26.15 -9.77
CA TRP A 356 7.55 26.06 -10.52
C TRP A 356 7.87 26.11 -12.02
N SER A 357 7.52 25.07 -12.77
CA SER A 357 7.85 25.01 -14.21
C SER A 357 7.12 26.03 -15.08
N ASP A 358 6.07 26.63 -14.57
CA ASP A 358 5.24 27.66 -15.17
C ASP A 358 5.52 29.07 -14.58
N TYR A 359 6.61 29.24 -13.82
CA TYR A 359 7.02 30.55 -13.35
C TYR A 359 7.69 31.35 -14.46
N GLU A 360 7.17 32.52 -14.77
CA GLU A 360 7.62 33.44 -15.82
C GLU A 360 8.33 34.69 -15.27
N GLY A 361 8.77 34.66 -14.02
CA GLY A 361 9.49 35.77 -13.42
C GLY A 361 10.95 35.87 -13.88
N PHE A 362 11.68 36.79 -13.29
CA PHE A 362 13.08 37.06 -13.61
C PHE A 362 13.93 37.16 -12.35
N ASP A 363 15.23 37.01 -12.51
CA ASP A 363 16.26 37.10 -11.48
C ASP A 363 17.35 38.08 -11.96
N ARG A 364 17.30 39.34 -11.48
CA ARG A 364 18.24 40.40 -11.88
C ARG A 364 19.54 40.35 -11.14
N ASN A 365 19.50 39.94 -9.88
CA ASN A 365 20.68 39.89 -9.02
C ASN A 365 21.45 38.59 -9.14
N LYS A 366 20.92 37.58 -9.85
CA LYS A 366 21.52 36.26 -10.13
C LYS A 366 21.75 35.42 -8.89
N ASP A 367 20.86 35.52 -7.91
CA ASP A 367 20.92 34.70 -6.69
C ASP A 367 20.11 33.40 -6.80
N ASN A 368 19.49 33.15 -7.96
CA ASN A 368 18.59 32.04 -8.26
C ASN A 368 17.22 32.12 -7.57
N GLU A 369 16.89 33.22 -6.87
CA GLU A 369 15.53 33.52 -6.41
C GLU A 369 14.86 34.47 -7.42
N GLY A 370 13.58 34.28 -7.69
CA GLY A 370 12.82 35.19 -8.53
C GLY A 370 12.55 36.50 -7.81
N ASP A 371 12.81 37.62 -8.48
CA ASP A 371 12.55 38.99 -7.96
C ASP A 371 11.06 39.30 -7.80
N THR A 372 10.19 38.50 -8.41
CA THR A 372 8.74 38.57 -8.28
C THR A 372 8.18 37.26 -7.70
N PRO A 373 7.13 37.33 -6.87
CA PRO A 373 6.54 36.12 -6.34
C PRO A 373 5.92 35.26 -7.47
N TYR A 374 5.93 33.93 -7.28
CA TYR A 374 5.06 33.06 -8.04
C TYR A 374 3.65 33.17 -7.48
N GLU A 375 2.69 33.47 -8.33
CA GLU A 375 1.28 33.59 -7.98
C GLU A 375 0.43 32.73 -8.90
N LEU A 376 -0.34 31.81 -8.33
CA LEU A 376 -1.30 31.01 -9.05
C LEU A 376 -2.71 31.48 -8.73
N TYR A 377 -3.45 31.82 -9.73
CA TYR A 377 -4.84 32.30 -9.62
C TYR A 377 -5.83 31.30 -10.21
N ALA A 378 -6.99 31.16 -9.59
CA ALA A 378 -8.10 30.40 -10.16
C ALA A 378 -8.89 31.30 -11.13
N TYR A 379 -8.58 31.22 -12.41
CA TYR A 379 -9.34 31.89 -13.48
C TYR A 379 -10.45 30.96 -14.01
N ALA A 380 -10.15 30.19 -15.02
CA ALA A 380 -11.08 29.24 -15.64
C ALA A 380 -11.24 27.94 -14.81
N ASP A 381 -10.49 27.78 -13.74
CA ASP A 381 -10.53 26.59 -12.86
C ASP A 381 -11.93 26.32 -12.26
N LYS A 382 -12.80 27.31 -12.24
CA LYS A 382 -14.21 27.13 -11.88
C LYS A 382 -14.92 26.24 -12.90
N LEU A 383 -14.65 26.43 -14.19
CA LEU A 383 -15.20 25.59 -15.26
C LEU A 383 -14.66 24.14 -15.16
N TRP A 384 -13.36 24.00 -14.92
CA TRP A 384 -12.71 22.70 -14.80
C TRP A 384 -13.15 21.92 -13.56
N ARG A 385 -13.51 22.61 -12.48
CA ARG A 385 -14.04 22.03 -11.26
C ARG A 385 -15.48 21.54 -11.43
N ASP A 386 -16.30 22.37 -12.07
CA ASP A 386 -17.72 22.13 -12.21
C ASP A 386 -18.04 21.11 -13.31
N VAL A 387 -17.11 20.96 -14.26
CA VAL A 387 -17.23 20.01 -15.38
C VAL A 387 -15.94 19.19 -15.52
N PRO A 388 -15.77 18.09 -14.74
CA PRO A 388 -14.54 17.27 -14.77
C PRO A 388 -14.15 16.75 -16.16
N GLY A 389 -15.12 16.50 -17.05
CA GLY A 389 -14.88 16.10 -18.44
C GLY A 389 -14.23 17.18 -19.28
N ALA A 390 -14.34 18.45 -18.90
CA ALA A 390 -13.70 19.56 -19.61
C ALA A 390 -12.17 19.56 -19.43
N GLN A 391 -11.63 18.92 -18.37
CA GLN A 391 -10.18 18.78 -18.16
C GLN A 391 -9.49 18.07 -19.33
N PHE A 392 -10.20 17.21 -20.05
CA PHE A 392 -9.68 16.54 -21.25
C PHE A 392 -9.28 17.54 -22.36
N PHE A 393 -9.91 18.71 -22.39
CA PHE A 393 -9.66 19.76 -23.37
C PHE A 393 -8.64 20.81 -22.88
N LYS A 394 -8.08 20.66 -21.68
CA LYS A 394 -7.02 21.54 -21.19
C LYS A 394 -5.81 21.40 -22.12
N GLY A 395 -5.24 22.53 -22.53
CA GLY A 395 -4.23 22.58 -23.59
C GLY A 395 -4.78 22.64 -25.01
N SER A 396 -6.12 22.65 -25.20
CA SER A 396 -6.69 22.96 -26.52
C SER A 396 -6.54 24.45 -26.84
N PRO A 397 -6.22 24.82 -28.08
CA PRO A 397 -6.00 26.23 -28.45
C PRO A 397 -7.15 27.16 -28.10
N ILE A 398 -8.39 26.68 -28.13
CA ILE A 398 -9.57 27.46 -27.79
C ILE A 398 -9.60 27.77 -26.30
N LEU A 399 -9.32 26.81 -25.46
CA LEU A 399 -9.39 26.96 -24.00
C LEU A 399 -8.19 27.73 -23.47
N GLU A 400 -7.00 27.51 -24.03
CA GLU A 400 -5.82 28.35 -23.77
C GLU A 400 -6.08 29.82 -24.16
N THR A 401 -6.77 30.07 -25.29
CA THR A 401 -7.15 31.42 -25.69
C THR A 401 -8.17 32.02 -24.72
N LEU A 402 -9.14 31.24 -24.24
CA LEU A 402 -10.11 31.71 -23.25
C LEU A 402 -9.44 32.04 -21.92
N ASP A 403 -8.53 31.17 -21.46
CA ASP A 403 -7.75 31.38 -20.23
C ASP A 403 -6.87 32.64 -20.35
N PHE A 404 -6.20 32.82 -21.49
CA PHE A 404 -5.44 34.04 -21.79
C PHE A 404 -6.31 35.29 -21.85
N LEU A 405 -7.50 35.24 -22.46
CA LEU A 405 -8.43 36.37 -22.49
C LEU A 405 -8.99 36.70 -21.11
N GLU A 406 -9.23 35.67 -20.27
CA GLU A 406 -9.68 35.88 -18.89
C GLU A 406 -8.55 36.46 -18.02
N GLN A 407 -7.30 36.13 -18.28
CA GLN A 407 -6.15 36.78 -17.64
C GLN A 407 -6.00 38.25 -18.03
N LEU A 408 -6.26 38.59 -19.29
CA LEU A 408 -6.21 39.99 -19.78
C LEU A 408 -7.36 40.85 -19.30
N ALA A 409 -8.55 40.28 -19.22
CA ALA A 409 -9.79 41.00 -18.85
C ALA A 409 -10.70 40.08 -18.02
N PRO A 410 -10.40 39.85 -16.75
CA PRO A 410 -11.14 38.92 -15.91
C PRO A 410 -12.58 39.35 -15.75
N PHE A 411 -13.51 38.46 -16.11
CA PHE A 411 -14.95 38.65 -15.93
C PHE A 411 -15.36 38.59 -14.44
N SER A 412 -14.51 38.02 -13.60
CA SER A 412 -14.65 37.98 -12.15
C SER A 412 -13.29 38.25 -11.49
N LYS A 413 -13.30 38.69 -10.23
CA LYS A 413 -12.05 38.82 -9.47
C LYS A 413 -11.48 37.41 -9.24
N PRO A 414 -10.29 37.08 -9.78
CA PRO A 414 -9.74 35.76 -9.62
C PRO A 414 -9.30 35.53 -8.17
N ASP A 415 -9.48 34.29 -7.68
CA ASP A 415 -9.05 33.89 -6.34
C ASP A 415 -7.58 33.51 -6.36
N LEU A 416 -6.77 34.10 -5.50
CA LEU A 416 -5.37 33.72 -5.32
C LEU A 416 -5.29 32.35 -4.62
N LEU A 417 -4.81 31.34 -5.33
CA LEU A 417 -4.66 29.98 -4.81
C LEU A 417 -3.36 29.80 -4.04
N VAL A 418 -2.25 30.30 -4.59
CA VAL A 418 -0.89 30.12 -4.03
C VAL A 418 -0.09 31.39 -4.25
N ARG A 419 0.73 31.76 -3.26
CA ARG A 419 1.79 32.75 -3.40
C ARG A 419 3.07 32.22 -2.78
N ASP A 420 4.07 31.93 -3.61
CA ASP A 420 5.45 31.69 -3.19
C ASP A 420 6.24 32.99 -3.36
N LYS A 421 6.72 33.55 -2.25
CA LYS A 421 7.40 34.86 -2.27
C LYS A 421 8.82 34.80 -2.81
N LYS A 422 9.42 33.61 -2.82
CA LYS A 422 10.82 33.39 -3.21
C LYS A 422 10.95 32.15 -4.09
N PRO A 423 10.27 32.12 -5.25
CA PRO A 423 10.37 30.98 -6.16
C PRO A 423 11.79 30.85 -6.67
N VAL A 424 12.28 29.63 -6.88
CA VAL A 424 13.60 29.43 -7.45
C VAL A 424 13.55 29.30 -8.96
N MET A 425 14.56 29.87 -9.65
CA MET A 425 14.61 29.95 -11.12
C MET A 425 15.03 28.64 -11.78
N THR A 426 15.88 27.86 -11.10
CA THR A 426 16.46 26.65 -11.72
C THR A 426 16.06 25.37 -10.99
N LYS A 427 15.85 24.30 -11.77
CA LYS A 427 15.63 22.96 -11.24
C LYS A 427 16.83 22.53 -10.40
N PHE A 428 16.57 22.02 -9.21
CA PHE A 428 17.61 21.52 -8.31
C PHE A 428 17.56 20.00 -8.10
N ILE A 429 16.45 19.35 -8.46
CA ILE A 429 16.32 17.90 -8.47
C ILE A 429 16.42 17.42 -9.92
N LYS A 430 17.42 16.59 -10.24
CA LYS A 430 17.55 15.99 -11.57
C LYS A 430 16.53 14.86 -11.70
N THR A 431 15.70 14.94 -12.72
CA THR A 431 14.92 13.78 -13.18
C THR A 431 15.90 12.84 -13.88
N GLU A 432 16.42 11.84 -13.16
CA GLU A 432 17.07 10.72 -13.84
C GLU A 432 16.01 10.06 -14.73
N ASN A 433 16.32 9.90 -16.01
CA ASN A 433 15.51 9.11 -16.96
C ASN A 433 15.56 7.64 -16.54
N ARG A 434 14.92 7.28 -15.44
CA ARG A 434 14.65 5.89 -15.08
C ARG A 434 13.48 5.44 -15.93
N SER A 435 13.78 4.97 -17.14
CA SER A 435 12.78 4.38 -18.02
C SER A 435 12.11 3.20 -17.32
N VAL A 436 10.80 3.10 -17.43
CA VAL A 436 9.98 1.97 -16.92
C VAL A 436 10.48 0.62 -17.49
N ALA A 437 11.20 0.63 -18.59
CA ALA A 437 11.80 -0.55 -19.22
C ALA A 437 12.82 -1.31 -18.32
N SER A 438 13.34 -0.69 -17.24
CA SER A 438 14.20 -1.39 -16.27
C SER A 438 13.43 -2.13 -15.16
N PHE A 439 12.10 -2.13 -15.21
CA PHE A 439 11.21 -2.75 -14.22
C PHE A 439 10.39 -3.92 -14.79
N SER A 440 10.78 -4.48 -15.95
CA SER A 440 10.17 -5.72 -16.44
C SER A 440 10.38 -6.83 -15.41
N SER A 441 9.34 -7.65 -15.24
CA SER A 441 9.30 -8.85 -14.42
C SER A 441 10.59 -9.67 -14.54
N PRO A 442 11.04 -10.37 -13.50
CA PRO A 442 12.00 -11.45 -13.71
C PRO A 442 11.32 -12.49 -14.61
N ASP A 443 11.69 -12.46 -15.87
CA ASP A 443 11.29 -13.46 -16.86
C ASP A 443 11.86 -14.81 -16.43
N LYS A 444 11.03 -15.83 -16.39
CA LYS A 444 11.44 -17.20 -16.14
C LYS A 444 12.10 -17.76 -17.40
N SER A 445 13.29 -17.29 -17.70
CA SER A 445 14.21 -17.98 -18.63
C SER A 445 15.44 -17.12 -18.85
N GLU A 446 16.51 -17.42 -18.13
CA GLU A 446 17.89 -17.26 -18.57
C GLU A 446 18.85 -17.81 -17.51
N ASP A 447 18.84 -19.12 -17.36
CA ASP A 447 20.08 -19.84 -17.04
C ASP A 447 20.90 -19.89 -18.34
N GLN A 448 22.10 -19.37 -18.26
CA GLN A 448 23.27 -19.44 -19.14
C GLN A 448 23.65 -18.11 -19.81
N GLN A 449 24.56 -17.37 -19.18
CA GLN A 449 25.84 -17.02 -19.80
C GLN A 449 26.76 -16.25 -18.82
N GLU A 450 28.00 -16.61 -18.91
CA GLU A 450 29.19 -16.24 -18.14
C GLU A 450 29.48 -14.74 -18.04
N GLY A 451 29.97 -14.35 -16.81
CA GLY A 451 31.21 -13.59 -16.67
C GLY A 451 31.29 -12.18 -17.22
N GLU A 452 30.64 -11.18 -16.60
CA GLU A 452 31.14 -9.80 -16.63
C GLU A 452 31.18 -9.20 -15.23
N LYS A 453 32.36 -8.68 -14.85
CA LYS A 453 32.58 -7.95 -13.61
C LYS A 453 31.67 -6.74 -13.56
N LYS A 454 30.57 -6.82 -12.78
CA LYS A 454 29.75 -5.66 -12.46
C LYS A 454 30.54 -4.70 -11.57
N GLU A 455 30.75 -3.51 -12.04
CA GLU A 455 31.22 -2.38 -11.22
C GLU A 455 30.20 -2.11 -10.10
N LYS A 456 30.67 -2.07 -8.84
CA LYS A 456 29.83 -1.78 -7.68
C LYS A 456 29.13 -0.43 -7.82
N THR A 457 27.84 -0.41 -7.56
CA THR A 457 27.05 0.83 -7.58
C THR A 457 27.49 1.79 -6.50
N ALA A 458 27.23 3.08 -6.66
CA ALA A 458 27.54 4.12 -5.66
C ALA A 458 26.96 3.81 -4.25
N TYR A 459 25.86 3.08 -4.21
CA TYR A 459 25.19 2.64 -2.97
C TYR A 459 25.96 1.52 -2.27
N GLU A 460 26.50 0.54 -2.99
CA GLU A 460 27.34 -0.51 -2.43
C GLU A 460 28.65 0.02 -1.88
N LYS A 461 29.23 1.04 -2.52
CA LYS A 461 30.42 1.76 -2.04
C LYS A 461 30.13 2.55 -0.75
N LEU A 462 28.91 3.07 -0.59
CA LEU A 462 28.50 3.83 0.61
C LEU A 462 28.28 2.91 1.82
N LEU A 463 27.76 1.71 1.59
CA LEU A 463 27.56 0.71 2.65
C LEU A 463 28.88 0.15 3.17
N GLU A 464 29.89 -0.01 2.30
CA GLU A 464 31.24 -0.42 2.72
C GLU A 464 31.97 0.66 3.52
N ALA A 465 31.73 1.94 3.22
CA ALA A 465 32.32 3.08 3.95
C ALA A 465 31.69 3.30 5.34
N GLN A 466 30.55 2.71 5.63
CA GLN A 466 29.87 2.79 6.94
C GLN A 466 30.12 1.56 7.82
N SER A 467 30.83 0.56 7.31
CA SER A 467 31.14 -0.69 8.02
C SER A 467 32.62 -0.82 8.45
N ASN A 468 33.42 0.23 8.22
CA ASN A 468 34.81 0.37 8.72
C ASN A 468 34.91 1.41 9.83
#